data_aa4d2689f7592b4b0235b4b3dd996813
#
_entry.id   aa4d2689f7592b4b0235b4b3dd996813
#
_cell.length_a   1.000
_cell.length_b   1.000
_cell.length_c   1.000
_cell.angle_alpha   90.00
_cell.angle_beta   90.00
_cell.angle_gamma   90.00
#
_symmetry.space_group_name_H-M   'P 1'
#
loop_
_entity.id
_entity.type
_entity.pdbx_description
1 polymer ?
#
loop_
_entity_poly.entity_id
_entity_poly.type
_entity_poly.pdbx_seq_one_letter_code
_entity_poly.pdbx_strand_id
1 'polypeptide(L)'
;MNRTCAIYDNNENYARRLMHAMSMKANQQFNIELFTQKDAFEKYLRDGSPTVAMVSESGFYDGISDLYDGSLVVLTEEPENETDAKRFGSNATAVYRYQPMDRIYRELMEHSDLQPKKRLDTFDVIGIYSPVNVMPKTEFALNIAKVLSEKYKVLYINFEEFSGLDEILVSTDDITLSDALYYYRQQ
;
A
#
# COMPACT_ATOMS: atom_id res chain seq x y z
N MET A 1 -18.41 3.00 2.91
CA MET A 1 -18.39 2.86 1.44
C MET A 1 -17.43 1.74 1.11
N ASN A 2 -17.87 0.72 0.40
CA ASN A 2 -16.98 -0.33 -0.10
C ASN A 2 -16.11 0.29 -1.19
N ARG A 3 -14.81 0.23 -1.01
CA ARG A 3 -13.86 0.68 -2.04
C ARG A 3 -13.77 -0.37 -3.12
N THR A 4 -13.74 0.04 -4.37
CA THR A 4 -13.72 -0.88 -5.51
C THR A 4 -12.67 -0.45 -6.52
N CYS A 5 -11.88 -1.42 -6.99
CA CYS A 5 -10.97 -1.29 -8.12
C CYS A 5 -11.58 -2.00 -9.32
N ALA A 6 -11.90 -1.25 -10.38
CA ALA A 6 -12.38 -1.81 -11.63
C ALA A 6 -11.19 -2.02 -12.59
N ILE A 7 -10.99 -3.25 -13.04
CA ILE A 7 -9.88 -3.60 -13.95
C ILE A 7 -10.47 -3.92 -15.33
N TYR A 8 -9.94 -3.26 -16.38
CA TYR A 8 -10.24 -3.59 -17.75
C TYR A 8 -8.99 -3.94 -18.54
N ASP A 9 -8.95 -5.12 -19.11
CA ASP A 9 -7.87 -5.57 -20.00
C ASP A 9 -8.43 -6.51 -21.07
N ASN A 10 -8.06 -6.26 -22.31
CA ASN A 10 -8.43 -7.10 -23.46
C ASN A 10 -7.80 -8.49 -23.40
N ASN A 11 -6.69 -8.65 -22.68
CA ASN A 11 -6.04 -9.93 -22.45
C ASN A 11 -6.60 -10.61 -21.21
N GLU A 12 -7.58 -11.48 -21.39
CA GLU A 12 -8.26 -12.20 -20.30
C GLU A 12 -7.29 -12.97 -19.38
N ASN A 13 -6.27 -13.60 -19.95
CA ASN A 13 -5.30 -14.37 -19.17
C ASN A 13 -4.48 -13.48 -18.23
N TYR A 14 -4.03 -12.34 -18.71
CA TYR A 14 -3.31 -11.37 -17.91
C TYR A 14 -4.23 -10.76 -16.84
N ALA A 15 -5.42 -10.33 -17.24
CA ALA A 15 -6.42 -9.73 -16.37
C ALA A 15 -6.77 -10.63 -15.18
N ARG A 16 -7.00 -11.92 -15.41
CA ARG A 16 -7.28 -12.89 -14.34
C ARG A 16 -6.10 -13.08 -13.38
N ARG A 17 -4.86 -13.13 -13.90
CA ARG A 17 -3.65 -13.25 -13.07
C ARG A 17 -3.45 -11.99 -12.23
N LEU A 18 -3.63 -10.82 -12.83
CA LEU A 18 -3.54 -9.54 -12.15
C LEU A 18 -4.57 -9.45 -11.03
N MET A 19 -5.85 -9.72 -11.32
CA MET A 19 -6.93 -9.74 -10.34
C MET A 19 -6.62 -10.68 -9.18
N HIS A 20 -6.18 -11.91 -9.48
CA HIS A 20 -5.86 -12.90 -8.45
C HIS A 20 -4.70 -12.41 -7.54
N ALA A 21 -3.62 -11.93 -8.14
CA ALA A 21 -2.46 -11.43 -7.41
C ALA A 21 -2.79 -10.18 -6.56
N MET A 22 -3.62 -9.28 -7.09
CA MET A 22 -4.10 -8.11 -6.36
C MET A 22 -5.03 -8.51 -5.21
N SER A 23 -5.95 -9.46 -5.42
CA SER A 23 -6.87 -9.93 -4.37
C SER A 23 -6.12 -10.53 -3.19
N MET A 24 -5.05 -11.27 -3.45
CA MET A 24 -4.18 -11.83 -2.40
C MET A 24 -3.51 -10.72 -1.55
N LYS A 25 -3.15 -9.60 -2.19
CA LYS A 25 -2.50 -8.47 -1.51
C LYS A 25 -3.48 -7.50 -0.86
N ALA A 26 -4.63 -7.30 -1.47
CA ALA A 26 -5.67 -6.40 -0.96
C ALA A 26 -6.22 -6.83 0.40
N ASN A 27 -6.10 -8.10 0.75
CA ASN A 27 -6.53 -8.66 2.05
C ASN A 27 -7.89 -8.10 2.50
N GLN A 28 -8.88 -8.07 1.58
CA GLN A 28 -10.23 -7.53 1.78
C GLN A 28 -10.33 -6.01 2.04
N GLN A 29 -9.28 -5.25 1.79
CA GLN A 29 -9.32 -3.78 1.96
C GLN A 29 -10.21 -3.10 0.92
N PHE A 30 -10.35 -3.69 -0.26
CA PHE A 30 -11.22 -3.25 -1.36
C PHE A 30 -11.65 -4.43 -2.24
N ASN A 31 -12.76 -4.24 -2.95
CA ASN A 31 -13.24 -5.21 -3.92
C ASN A 31 -12.56 -4.99 -5.27
N ILE A 32 -12.40 -6.07 -6.04
CA ILE A 32 -11.86 -6.01 -7.39
C ILE A 32 -12.91 -6.55 -8.36
N GLU A 33 -13.27 -5.71 -9.34
CA GLU A 33 -14.18 -6.06 -10.43
C GLU A 33 -13.39 -6.14 -11.74
N LEU A 34 -13.52 -7.25 -12.46
CA LEU A 34 -12.77 -7.51 -13.67
C LEU A 34 -13.68 -7.47 -14.90
N PHE A 35 -13.24 -6.73 -15.90
CA PHE A 35 -13.89 -6.58 -17.19
C PHE A 35 -12.95 -6.94 -18.33
N THR A 36 -13.44 -7.72 -19.28
CA THR A 36 -12.72 -8.06 -20.53
C THR A 36 -13.44 -7.53 -21.77
N GLN A 37 -14.61 -6.92 -21.55
CA GLN A 37 -15.42 -6.29 -22.60
C GLN A 37 -15.59 -4.80 -22.29
N LYS A 38 -15.32 -3.97 -23.30
CA LYS A 38 -15.36 -2.51 -23.19
C LYS A 38 -16.73 -2.00 -22.73
N ASP A 39 -17.81 -2.46 -23.36
CA ASP A 39 -19.17 -1.97 -23.09
C ASP A 39 -19.61 -2.25 -21.63
N ALA A 40 -19.22 -3.41 -21.11
CA ALA A 40 -19.50 -3.78 -19.73
C ALA A 40 -18.72 -2.88 -18.75
N PHE A 41 -17.48 -2.59 -19.06
CA PHE A 41 -16.63 -1.71 -18.27
C PHE A 41 -17.14 -0.27 -18.28
N GLU A 42 -17.48 0.28 -19.45
CA GLU A 42 -18.05 1.63 -19.56
C GLU A 42 -19.36 1.78 -18.79
N LYS A 43 -20.24 0.80 -18.92
CA LYS A 43 -21.49 0.77 -18.14
C LYS A 43 -21.20 0.80 -16.63
N TYR A 44 -20.21 0.00 -16.20
CA TYR A 44 -19.85 -0.03 -14.80
C TYR A 44 -19.22 1.29 -14.32
N LEU A 45 -18.42 1.98 -15.13
CA LEU A 45 -17.87 3.30 -14.79
C LEU A 45 -18.98 4.34 -14.59
N ARG A 46 -20.02 4.32 -15.41
CA ARG A 46 -21.17 5.25 -15.29
C ARG A 46 -22.07 4.96 -14.09
N ASP A 47 -22.36 3.70 -13.84
CA ASP A 47 -23.38 3.28 -12.86
C ASP A 47 -22.75 2.93 -11.51
N GLY A 48 -21.55 2.38 -11.49
CA GLY A 48 -20.92 1.75 -10.32
C GLY A 48 -19.95 2.66 -9.56
N SER A 49 -19.48 3.75 -10.13
CA SER A 49 -18.56 4.72 -9.52
C SER A 49 -17.42 4.04 -8.73
N PRO A 50 -16.51 3.26 -9.35
CA PRO A 50 -15.43 2.63 -8.64
C PRO A 50 -14.52 3.68 -7.98
N THR A 51 -13.76 3.30 -6.96
CA THR A 51 -12.80 4.20 -6.30
C THR A 51 -11.59 4.46 -7.23
N VAL A 52 -11.20 3.44 -8.01
CA VAL A 52 -10.15 3.54 -9.02
C VAL A 52 -10.50 2.65 -10.22
N ALA A 53 -10.18 3.12 -11.40
CA ALA A 53 -10.24 2.34 -12.63
C ALA A 53 -8.80 2.03 -13.09
N MET A 54 -8.54 0.77 -13.43
CA MET A 54 -7.28 0.30 -13.98
C MET A 54 -7.51 -0.24 -15.37
N VAL A 55 -6.79 0.26 -16.36
CA VAL A 55 -6.99 -0.07 -17.77
C VAL A 55 -5.67 -0.44 -18.42
N SER A 56 -5.65 -1.49 -19.25
CA SER A 56 -4.47 -1.77 -20.07
C SER A 56 -4.29 -0.68 -21.14
N GLU A 57 -3.06 -0.41 -21.52
CA GLU A 57 -2.76 0.56 -22.60
C GLU A 57 -3.49 0.23 -23.89
N SER A 58 -3.54 -1.05 -24.26
CA SER A 58 -4.30 -1.53 -25.43
C SER A 58 -5.82 -1.39 -25.30
N GLY A 59 -6.34 -1.28 -24.08
CA GLY A 59 -7.74 -1.05 -23.77
C GLY A 59 -8.09 0.42 -23.55
N PHE A 60 -7.08 1.28 -23.45
CA PHE A 60 -7.28 2.73 -23.26
C PHE A 60 -7.82 3.38 -24.52
N TYR A 61 -8.69 4.37 -24.34
CA TYR A 61 -9.24 5.22 -25.41
C TYR A 61 -9.59 6.62 -24.88
N ASP A 62 -9.55 7.62 -25.73
CA ASP A 62 -9.65 9.03 -25.31
C ASP A 62 -10.94 9.41 -24.57
N GLY A 63 -12.04 8.68 -24.81
CA GLY A 63 -13.33 8.94 -24.14
C GLY A 63 -13.47 8.40 -22.73
N ILE A 64 -12.47 7.67 -22.21
CA ILE A 64 -12.58 7.06 -20.87
C ILE A 64 -12.55 8.12 -19.76
N SER A 65 -11.77 9.17 -19.95
CA SER A 65 -11.65 10.29 -19.01
C SER A 65 -12.94 11.11 -18.92
N ASP A 66 -13.77 11.09 -19.98
CA ASP A 66 -15.09 11.76 -19.99
C ASP A 66 -16.15 10.96 -19.24
N LEU A 67 -15.91 9.66 -19.06
CA LEU A 67 -16.84 8.74 -18.40
C LEU A 67 -16.55 8.59 -16.91
N TYR A 68 -15.32 8.94 -16.49
CA TYR A 68 -14.87 8.66 -15.14
C TYR A 68 -13.93 9.74 -14.60
N ASP A 69 -14.38 10.48 -13.60
CA ASP A 69 -13.64 11.56 -12.96
C ASP A 69 -12.69 11.09 -11.84
N GLY A 70 -12.72 9.80 -11.48
CA GLY A 70 -11.87 9.23 -10.42
C GLY A 70 -10.44 8.94 -10.86
N SER A 71 -9.67 8.34 -9.98
CA SER A 71 -8.28 7.95 -10.27
C SER A 71 -8.23 6.87 -11.35
N LEU A 72 -7.56 7.17 -12.46
CA LEU A 72 -7.35 6.25 -13.57
C LEU A 72 -5.89 5.76 -13.56
N VAL A 73 -5.69 4.46 -13.59
CA VAL A 73 -4.38 3.83 -13.71
C VAL A 73 -4.28 3.14 -15.07
N VAL A 74 -3.31 3.53 -15.88
CA VAL A 74 -3.05 2.90 -17.18
C VAL A 74 -1.85 1.98 -17.08
N LEU A 75 -2.07 0.69 -17.36
CA LEU A 75 -1.02 -0.33 -17.38
C LEU A 75 -0.31 -0.29 -18.72
N THR A 76 0.89 0.30 -18.75
CA THR A 76 1.69 0.49 -19.96
C THR A 76 2.56 -0.74 -20.26
N GLU A 77 2.82 -0.95 -21.56
CA GLU A 77 3.71 -2.04 -22.03
C GLU A 77 5.19 -1.66 -21.96
N GLU A 78 5.49 -0.37 -21.96
CA GLU A 78 6.83 0.19 -21.79
C GLU A 78 6.91 1.06 -20.54
N PRO A 79 8.07 1.16 -19.88
CA PRO A 79 8.28 2.10 -18.79
C PRO A 79 8.14 3.54 -19.31
N GLU A 80 7.25 4.32 -18.72
CA GLU A 80 7.01 5.71 -19.12
C GLU A 80 7.58 6.71 -18.10
N ASN A 81 7.96 7.89 -18.62
CA ASN A 81 8.28 9.04 -17.81
C ASN A 81 6.99 9.83 -17.51
N GLU A 82 7.00 10.65 -16.44
CA GLU A 82 5.84 11.48 -16.07
C GLU A 82 5.30 12.37 -17.22
N THR A 83 6.16 12.75 -18.15
CA THR A 83 5.79 13.58 -19.30
C THR A 83 4.96 12.80 -20.31
N ASP A 84 5.28 11.52 -20.52
CA ASP A 84 4.60 10.66 -21.48
C ASP A 84 3.25 10.18 -20.93
N ALA A 85 3.13 10.04 -19.62
CA ALA A 85 1.89 9.67 -18.94
C ALA A 85 0.76 10.69 -19.15
N LYS A 86 1.07 11.95 -19.42
CA LYS A 86 0.08 13.02 -19.70
C LYS A 86 -0.80 12.75 -20.94
N ARG A 87 -0.37 11.87 -21.84
CA ARG A 87 -1.20 11.45 -22.99
C ARG A 87 -2.49 10.74 -22.58
N PHE A 88 -2.54 10.18 -21.38
CA PHE A 88 -3.70 9.45 -20.87
C PHE A 88 -4.71 10.34 -20.11
N GLY A 89 -4.41 11.62 -19.94
CA GLY A 89 -5.27 12.57 -19.23
C GLY A 89 -4.70 13.03 -17.89
N SER A 90 -5.34 14.06 -17.33
CA SER A 90 -4.87 14.71 -16.09
C SER A 90 -5.13 13.89 -14.83
N ASN A 91 -6.10 12.97 -14.85
CA ASN A 91 -6.48 12.07 -13.76
C ASN A 91 -5.86 10.67 -13.91
N ALA A 92 -5.03 10.47 -14.93
CA ALA A 92 -4.41 9.19 -15.24
C ALA A 92 -2.96 9.10 -14.73
N THR A 93 -2.61 7.93 -14.22
CA THR A 93 -1.24 7.56 -13.83
C THR A 93 -0.81 6.36 -14.66
N ALA A 94 0.36 6.43 -15.29
CA ALA A 94 0.94 5.32 -16.03
C ALA A 94 1.72 4.40 -15.09
N VAL A 95 1.46 3.10 -15.18
CA VAL A 95 2.10 2.06 -14.38
C VAL A 95 2.59 0.94 -15.30
N TYR A 96 3.89 0.66 -15.28
CA TYR A 96 4.46 -0.39 -16.11
C TYR A 96 3.94 -1.77 -15.71
N ARG A 97 3.34 -2.52 -16.65
CA ARG A 97 2.65 -3.78 -16.37
C ARG A 97 3.57 -4.98 -16.09
N TYR A 98 4.82 -4.97 -16.57
CA TYR A 98 5.76 -6.09 -16.43
C TYR A 98 6.73 -5.91 -15.27
N GLN A 99 6.30 -5.24 -14.21
CA GLN A 99 7.05 -5.10 -12.96
C GLN A 99 6.49 -6.04 -11.87
N PRO A 100 7.22 -6.27 -10.75
CA PRO A 100 6.73 -7.08 -9.64
C PRO A 100 5.40 -6.57 -9.10
N MET A 101 4.49 -7.48 -8.76
CA MET A 101 3.15 -7.15 -8.25
C MET A 101 3.17 -6.23 -7.03
N ASP A 102 4.18 -6.37 -6.16
CA ASP A 102 4.35 -5.46 -5.00
C ASP A 102 4.51 -4.00 -5.40
N ARG A 103 5.17 -3.77 -6.52
CA ARG A 103 5.38 -2.42 -7.03
C ARG A 103 4.11 -1.88 -7.70
N ILE A 104 3.43 -2.69 -8.54
CA ILE A 104 2.13 -2.31 -9.12
C ILE A 104 1.13 -1.96 -8.03
N TYR A 105 1.05 -2.81 -7.00
CA TYR A 105 0.14 -2.60 -5.87
C TYR A 105 0.46 -1.31 -5.10
N ARG A 106 1.74 -1.04 -4.84
CA ARG A 106 2.18 0.18 -4.16
C ARG A 106 1.85 1.43 -4.98
N GLU A 107 2.18 1.44 -6.28
CA GLU A 107 1.89 2.56 -7.18
C GLU A 107 0.37 2.81 -7.28
N LEU A 108 -0.43 1.73 -7.37
CA LEU A 108 -1.89 1.85 -7.32
C LEU A 108 -2.36 2.51 -6.01
N MET A 109 -1.83 2.10 -4.88
CA MET A 109 -2.21 2.63 -3.58
C MET A 109 -1.77 4.08 -3.38
N GLU A 110 -0.60 4.48 -3.91
CA GLU A 110 -0.07 5.84 -3.83
C GLU A 110 -0.87 6.84 -4.68
N HIS A 111 -1.36 6.40 -5.84
CA HIS A 111 -2.05 7.26 -6.81
C HIS A 111 -3.58 7.11 -6.81
N SER A 112 -4.14 6.46 -5.82
CA SER A 112 -5.58 6.26 -5.72
C SER A 112 -6.12 6.46 -4.30
N ASP A 113 -7.40 6.75 -4.20
CA ASP A 113 -8.14 6.81 -2.93
C ASP A 113 -8.38 5.43 -2.30
N LEU A 114 -7.74 4.38 -2.83
CA LEU A 114 -7.77 3.03 -2.24
C LEU A 114 -6.98 2.94 -0.94
N GLN A 115 -6.07 3.88 -0.69
CA GLN A 115 -5.37 3.90 0.60
C GLN A 115 -6.39 3.82 1.74
N PRO A 116 -6.21 2.92 2.70
CA PRO A 116 -7.02 2.94 3.89
C PRO A 116 -6.93 4.36 4.45
N LYS A 117 -8.06 5.06 4.58
CA LYS A 117 -8.06 6.31 5.37
C LYS A 117 -7.36 5.95 6.65
N LYS A 118 -6.22 6.58 6.91
CA LYS A 118 -5.36 6.28 8.07
C LYS A 118 -6.29 6.15 9.27
N ARG A 119 -6.63 4.92 9.67
CA ARG A 119 -7.31 4.72 10.93
C ARG A 119 -6.36 5.28 11.95
N LEU A 120 -6.84 6.15 12.81
CA LEU A 120 -6.06 6.69 13.92
C LEU A 120 -5.42 5.60 14.80
N ASP A 121 -5.82 4.34 14.56
CA ASP A 121 -5.42 3.14 15.27
C ASP A 121 -4.39 2.27 14.52
N THR A 122 -3.85 2.70 13.36
CA THR A 122 -2.76 1.98 12.69
C THR A 122 -1.43 2.46 13.23
N PHE A 123 -0.66 1.54 13.78
CA PHE A 123 0.72 1.79 14.17
C PHE A 123 1.66 1.26 13.09
N ASP A 124 2.71 2.02 12.79
CA ASP A 124 3.79 1.59 11.92
C ASP A 124 4.81 0.82 12.75
N VAL A 125 5.26 -0.34 12.26
CA VAL A 125 6.30 -1.14 12.90
C VAL A 125 7.61 -0.94 12.16
N ILE A 126 8.62 -0.47 12.88
CA ILE A 126 9.97 -0.30 12.36
C ILE A 126 10.87 -1.37 12.98
N GLY A 127 11.34 -2.31 12.16
CA GLY A 127 12.31 -3.32 12.58
C GLY A 127 13.75 -2.84 12.36
N ILE A 128 14.59 -2.89 13.41
CA ILE A 128 16.01 -2.58 13.32
C ILE A 128 16.79 -3.86 13.54
N TYR A 129 17.52 -4.29 12.51
CA TYR A 129 18.31 -5.51 12.51
C TYR A 129 19.71 -5.26 11.97
N SER A 130 20.71 -5.87 12.58
CA SER A 130 22.07 -5.91 12.07
C SER A 130 22.61 -7.34 12.14
N PRO A 131 23.08 -7.91 11.02
CA PRO A 131 23.68 -9.25 11.01
C PRO A 131 25.05 -9.32 11.68
N VAL A 132 25.65 -8.16 11.93
CA VAL A 132 26.99 -8.03 12.53
C VAL A 132 26.91 -7.17 13.78
N ASN A 133 27.50 -7.61 14.87
CA ASN A 133 27.41 -6.94 16.16
C ASN A 133 28.38 -5.74 16.30
N VAL A 134 28.64 -5.03 15.19
CA VAL A 134 29.62 -3.92 15.10
C VAL A 134 28.95 -2.54 15.23
N MET A 135 27.64 -2.44 14.99
CA MET A 135 26.93 -1.17 15.13
C MET A 135 26.15 -1.11 16.45
N PRO A 136 26.14 0.04 17.11
CA PRO A 136 25.32 0.27 18.32
C PRO A 136 23.84 0.33 17.94
N LYS A 137 23.21 -0.81 17.67
CA LYS A 137 21.82 -0.95 17.25
C LYS A 137 20.86 -0.31 18.24
N THR A 138 21.09 -0.52 19.52
CA THR A 138 20.27 -0.01 20.61
C THR A 138 20.30 1.52 20.64
N GLU A 139 21.48 2.11 20.53
CA GLU A 139 21.63 3.57 20.48
C GLU A 139 20.95 4.17 19.24
N PHE A 140 21.14 3.53 18.09
CA PHE A 140 20.49 3.95 16.84
C PHE A 140 18.95 3.87 16.94
N ALA A 141 18.42 2.77 17.50
CA ALA A 141 17.00 2.57 17.69
C ALA A 141 16.39 3.61 18.65
N LEU A 142 17.06 3.89 19.75
CA LEU A 142 16.64 4.90 20.72
C LEU A 142 16.66 6.31 20.13
N ASN A 143 17.67 6.64 19.32
CA ASN A 143 17.72 7.94 18.64
C ASN A 143 16.58 8.10 17.62
N ILE A 144 16.25 7.06 16.84
CA ILE A 144 15.08 7.08 15.96
C ILE A 144 13.80 7.22 16.77
N ALA A 145 13.63 6.44 17.85
CA ALA A 145 12.46 6.53 18.71
C ALA A 145 12.30 7.93 19.29
N LYS A 146 13.39 8.57 19.71
CA LYS A 146 13.39 9.96 20.20
C LYS A 146 12.92 10.95 19.15
N VAL A 147 13.46 10.89 17.93
CA VAL A 147 13.04 11.79 16.83
C VAL A 147 11.57 11.59 16.49
N LEU A 148 11.11 10.34 16.44
CA LEU A 148 9.70 10.03 16.16
C LEU A 148 8.78 10.44 17.29
N SER A 149 9.23 10.41 18.53
CA SER A 149 8.42 10.78 19.72
C SER A 149 8.03 12.27 19.74
N GLU A 150 8.71 13.12 18.98
CA GLU A 150 8.33 14.52 18.82
C GLU A 150 6.96 14.71 18.13
N LYS A 151 6.53 13.73 17.32
CA LYS A 151 5.29 13.80 16.54
C LYS A 151 4.32 12.65 16.79
N TYR A 152 4.81 11.54 17.32
CA TYR A 152 4.05 10.28 17.44
C TYR A 152 4.20 9.68 18.84
N LYS A 153 3.24 8.86 19.23
CA LYS A 153 3.42 7.97 20.39
C LYS A 153 4.28 6.80 19.93
N VAL A 154 5.42 6.59 20.55
CA VAL A 154 6.40 5.56 20.20
C VAL A 154 6.47 4.53 21.33
N LEU A 155 6.36 3.26 20.96
CA LEU A 155 6.68 2.12 21.81
C LEU A 155 7.98 1.49 21.29
N TYR A 156 9.00 1.43 22.14
CA TYR A 156 10.24 0.71 21.83
C TYR A 156 10.16 -0.70 22.48
N ILE A 157 10.40 -1.72 21.66
CA ILE A 157 10.45 -3.12 22.12
C ILE A 157 11.83 -3.68 21.80
N ASN A 158 12.53 -4.16 22.81
CA ASN A 158 13.83 -4.78 22.66
C ASN A 158 13.71 -6.31 22.64
N PHE A 159 14.33 -6.96 21.65
CA PHE A 159 14.43 -8.41 21.52
C PHE A 159 15.86 -8.92 21.78
N GLU A 160 16.78 -8.07 22.23
CA GLU A 160 18.13 -8.47 22.56
C GLU A 160 18.18 -9.00 23.99
N GLU A 161 18.82 -10.16 24.18
CA GLU A 161 18.98 -10.79 25.48
C GLU A 161 19.87 -9.96 26.43
N PHE A 162 20.85 -9.23 25.83
CA PHE A 162 21.78 -8.35 26.55
C PHE A 162 21.82 -7.00 25.85
N SER A 163 20.91 -6.12 26.19
CA SER A 163 20.77 -4.81 25.51
C SER A 163 21.62 -3.70 26.09
N GLY A 164 22.12 -3.86 27.32
CA GLY A 164 22.77 -2.76 28.07
C GLY A 164 21.84 -1.60 28.41
N LEU A 165 20.53 -1.77 28.24
CA LEU A 165 19.53 -0.72 28.52
C LEU A 165 19.45 -0.38 30.00
N ASP A 166 19.73 -1.32 30.88
CA ASP A 166 19.72 -1.14 32.32
C ASP A 166 20.71 -0.10 32.83
N GLU A 167 21.78 0.13 32.04
CA GLU A 167 22.78 1.18 32.31
C GLU A 167 22.31 2.57 31.86
N ILE A 168 21.37 2.63 30.90
CA ILE A 168 20.93 3.87 30.24
C ILE A 168 19.56 4.32 30.79
N LEU A 169 18.69 3.36 31.08
CA LEU A 169 17.31 3.60 31.51
C LEU A 169 17.19 3.28 33.01
N VAL A 170 16.87 4.29 33.79
CA VAL A 170 16.44 4.08 35.17
C VAL A 170 14.99 3.60 35.12
N SER A 171 14.79 2.29 35.00
CA SER A 171 13.45 1.68 35.06
C SER A 171 13.12 1.35 36.52
N THR A 172 11.91 1.71 36.92
CA THR A 172 11.36 1.34 38.22
C THR A 172 10.46 0.11 38.16
N ASP A 173 10.11 -0.35 36.97
CA ASP A 173 9.17 -1.44 36.75
C ASP A 173 9.76 -2.50 35.81
N ASP A 174 9.88 -3.73 36.32
CA ASP A 174 10.30 -4.90 35.53
C ASP A 174 9.15 -5.47 34.70
N ILE A 175 8.59 -4.65 33.79
CA ILE A 175 7.53 -5.11 32.88
C ILE A 175 8.18 -5.82 31.70
N THR A 176 7.89 -7.13 31.60
CA THR A 176 8.36 -7.96 30.50
C THR A 176 7.43 -7.87 29.26
N LEU A 177 7.92 -8.31 28.09
CA LEU A 177 7.09 -8.43 26.89
C LEU A 177 5.87 -9.35 27.14
N SER A 178 6.04 -10.39 27.97
CA SER A 178 4.96 -11.30 28.34
C SER A 178 3.85 -10.59 29.11
N ASP A 179 4.22 -9.68 30.00
CA ASP A 179 3.26 -8.88 30.75
C ASP A 179 2.50 -7.91 29.83
N ALA A 180 3.20 -7.26 28.90
CA ALA A 180 2.58 -6.38 27.92
C ALA A 180 1.58 -7.14 27.02
N LEU A 181 1.92 -8.34 26.56
CA LEU A 181 1.05 -9.21 25.77
C LEU A 181 -0.15 -9.72 26.59
N TYR A 182 0.06 -10.01 27.87
CA TYR A 182 -1.02 -10.42 28.78
C TYR A 182 -2.05 -9.30 28.95
N TYR A 183 -1.62 -8.06 29.20
CA TYR A 183 -2.53 -6.92 29.32
C TYR A 183 -3.26 -6.59 28.01
N TYR A 184 -2.59 -6.70 26.86
CA TYR A 184 -3.23 -6.49 25.56
C TYR A 184 -4.36 -7.51 25.28
N ARG A 185 -4.22 -8.74 25.79
CA ARG A 185 -5.20 -9.81 25.56
C ARG A 185 -6.45 -9.70 26.43
N GLN A 186 -6.45 -8.82 27.45
CA GLN A 186 -7.57 -8.59 28.37
C GLN A 186 -8.45 -7.39 27.97
N GLN A 187 -8.07 -6.63 26.94
CA GLN A 187 -8.87 -5.54 26.36
C GLN A 187 -9.68 -6.03 25.17
#